data_f5113fadbda61a1a1ee56165474fe22b
#
_entry.id   f5113fadbda61a1a1ee56165474fe22b
#
_cell.length_a   1.000
_cell.length_b   1.000
_cell.length_c   1.000
_cell.angle_alpha   90.00
_cell.angle_beta   90.00
_cell.angle_gamma   90.00
#
_symmetry.space_group_name_H-M   'P 1'
#
loop_
_entity.id
_entity.type
_entity.pdbx_description
1 polymer ?
#
loop_
_entity_poly.entity_id
_entity_poly.type
_entity_poly.pdbx_seq_one_letter_code
_entity_poly.pdbx_strand_id
1 'polypeptide(L)'
;MKNYYSTVNNVILTHSDMLLENHARRVYVRFERQNDHGFDFAEGLLPENTFTKTYGFSEDELFELQDYLRCNAPLIWEFAQEGGGMFAKSAA
;
A
#
# COMPACT_ATOMS: atom_id res chain seq x y z
N MET A 1 4.28 -1.85 -7.15
CA MET A 1 3.72 -2.97 -6.41
C MET A 1 2.80 -3.76 -7.29
N LYS A 2 2.57 -4.99 -6.94
CA LYS A 2 1.90 -5.94 -7.81
C LYS A 2 0.38 -5.76 -7.91
N ASN A 3 -0.25 -5.37 -6.82
CA ASN A 3 -1.71 -5.35 -6.73
C ASN A 3 -2.25 -3.94 -6.56
N TYR A 4 -3.15 -3.55 -7.43
CA TYR A 4 -3.81 -2.26 -7.34
C TYR A 4 -4.88 -2.29 -6.25
N TYR A 5 -4.93 -1.27 -5.42
CA TYR A 5 -5.97 -1.15 -4.40
C TYR A 5 -6.93 0.00 -4.70
N SER A 6 -6.43 1.21 -4.84
CA SER A 6 -7.30 2.37 -5.02
C SER A 6 -6.58 3.56 -5.63
N THR A 7 -7.37 4.51 -6.12
CA THR A 7 -6.88 5.81 -6.55
C THR A 7 -7.77 6.88 -5.91
N VAL A 8 -7.17 7.74 -5.11
CA VAL A 8 -7.88 8.84 -4.45
C VAL A 8 -7.06 10.11 -4.60
N ASN A 9 -7.68 11.17 -5.14
CA ASN A 9 -7.01 12.46 -5.37
C ASN A 9 -5.70 12.29 -6.14
N ASN A 10 -5.74 11.48 -7.19
CA ASN A 10 -4.60 11.18 -8.06
C ASN A 10 -3.47 10.40 -7.37
N VAL A 11 -3.69 9.90 -6.18
CA VAL A 11 -2.73 9.05 -5.49
C VAL A 11 -3.16 7.60 -5.64
N ILE A 12 -2.28 6.81 -6.24
CA ILE A 12 -2.53 5.38 -6.47
C ILE A 12 -1.91 4.59 -5.33
N LEU A 13 -2.71 3.71 -4.74
CA LEU A 13 -2.23 2.80 -3.72
C LEU A 13 -2.16 1.39 -4.28
N THR A 14 -0.99 0.79 -4.16
CA THR A 14 -0.74 -0.59 -4.56
C THR A 14 -0.15 -1.35 -3.39
N HIS A 15 -0.23 -2.67 -3.43
CA HIS A 15 0.31 -3.50 -2.35
C HIS A 15 0.87 -4.81 -2.89
N SER A 16 1.71 -5.45 -2.07
CA SER A 16 2.25 -6.76 -2.37
C SER A 16 1.27 -7.85 -1.98
N ASP A 17 1.59 -9.09 -2.38
CA ASP A 17 0.99 -10.26 -1.78
C ASP A 17 1.48 -10.36 -0.33
N MET A 18 0.83 -11.24 0.44
CA MET A 18 1.27 -11.54 1.80
C MET A 18 2.66 -12.18 1.74
N LEU A 19 3.58 -11.63 2.51
CA LEU A 19 4.95 -12.13 2.59
C LEU A 19 5.22 -12.63 4.01
N LEU A 20 6.03 -13.68 4.10
CA LEU A 20 6.49 -14.19 5.39
C LEU A 20 7.96 -13.84 5.52
N GLU A 21 8.28 -12.93 6.43
CA GLU A 21 9.65 -12.48 6.67
C GLU A 21 9.96 -12.61 8.14
N ASN A 22 11.06 -13.30 8.46
CA ASN A 22 11.49 -13.50 9.85
C ASN A 22 10.36 -14.02 10.74
N HIS A 23 9.58 -14.98 10.21
CA HIS A 23 8.44 -15.59 10.91
C HIS A 23 7.28 -14.63 11.15
N ALA A 24 7.28 -13.46 10.49
CA ALA A 24 6.19 -12.50 10.59
C ALA A 24 5.57 -12.25 9.22
N ARG A 25 4.26 -12.09 9.21
CA ARG A 25 3.55 -11.76 7.98
C ARG A 25 3.61 -10.27 7.74
N ARG A 26 3.90 -9.89 6.51
CA ARG A 26 3.99 -8.49 6.12
C ARG A 26 3.37 -8.25 4.76
N VAL A 27 2.88 -7.03 4.57
CA VAL A 27 2.42 -6.56 3.27
C VAL A 27 3.09 -5.21 3.02
N TYR A 28 3.77 -5.11 1.89
CA TYR A 28 4.37 -3.84 1.48
C TYR A 28 3.32 -3.04 0.73
N VAL A 29 3.30 -1.73 0.96
CA VAL A 29 2.37 -0.82 0.29
C VAL A 29 3.14 0.32 -0.34
N ARG A 30 2.56 0.91 -1.40
CA ARG A 30 3.17 2.04 -2.06
C ARG A 30 2.08 2.99 -2.54
N PHE A 31 2.23 4.26 -2.15
CA PHE A 31 1.43 5.36 -2.68
C PHE A 31 2.26 6.05 -3.75
N GLU A 32 1.65 6.37 -4.89
CA GLU A 32 2.30 7.10 -5.96
C GLU A 32 1.40 8.21 -6.48
N ARG A 33 2.01 9.35 -6.77
CA ARG A 33 1.31 10.46 -7.41
C ARG A 33 2.21 11.01 -8.51
N GLN A 34 1.71 11.03 -9.74
CA GLN A 34 2.48 11.58 -10.86
C GLN A 34 2.63 13.09 -10.70
N ASN A 35 3.81 13.60 -10.99
CA ASN A 35 4.08 15.03 -11.02
C ASN A 35 4.85 15.38 -12.29
N ASP A 36 5.24 16.66 -12.45
CA ASP A 36 5.89 17.13 -13.69
C ASP A 36 7.28 16.53 -13.89
N HIS A 37 7.89 15.99 -12.87
CA HIS A 37 9.25 15.48 -12.91
C HIS A 37 9.36 13.97 -12.62
N GLY A 38 8.21 13.28 -12.54
CA GLY A 38 8.19 11.86 -12.23
C GLY A 38 7.09 11.53 -11.25
N PHE A 39 7.46 10.96 -10.11
CA PHE A 39 6.48 10.53 -9.12
C PHE A 39 6.85 10.99 -7.72
N ASP A 40 5.83 11.43 -6.98
CA ASP A 40 5.91 11.45 -5.52
C ASP A 40 5.56 10.05 -5.05
N PHE A 41 6.22 9.55 -4.03
CA PHE A 41 5.90 8.21 -3.53
C PHE A 41 6.09 8.10 -2.02
N ALA A 42 5.40 7.13 -1.45
CA ALA A 42 5.56 6.76 -0.05
C ALA A 42 5.42 5.24 0.04
N GLU A 43 6.47 4.59 0.50
CA GLU A 43 6.50 3.14 0.67
C GLU A 43 6.40 2.80 2.14
N GLY A 44 5.59 1.80 2.46
CA GLY A 44 5.38 1.42 3.85
C GLY A 44 5.09 -0.05 4.03
N LEU A 45 4.77 -0.39 5.25
CA LEU A 45 4.58 -1.77 5.68
C LEU A 45 3.33 -1.92 6.53
N LEU A 46 2.69 -3.07 6.38
CA LEU A 46 1.66 -3.52 7.30
C LEU A 46 2.16 -4.80 7.97
N PRO A 47 1.83 -5.05 9.22
CA PRO A 47 0.85 -4.33 10.05
C PRO A 47 1.41 -3.09 10.76
N GLU A 48 2.69 -2.78 10.61
CA GLU A 48 3.32 -1.66 11.31
C GLU A 48 2.67 -0.31 11.00
N ASN A 49 2.16 -0.16 9.78
CA ASN A 49 1.55 1.09 9.33
C ASN A 49 2.54 2.26 9.40
N THR A 50 3.77 2.01 8.96
CA THR A 50 4.83 3.02 8.94
C THR A 50 5.39 3.15 7.54
N PHE A 51 5.89 4.36 7.23
CA PHE A 51 6.58 4.59 5.97
C PHE A 51 8.07 4.39 6.16
N THR A 52 8.66 3.66 5.22
CA THR A 52 10.09 3.37 5.22
C THR A 52 10.86 4.25 4.26
N LYS A 53 10.17 4.76 3.23
CA LYS A 53 10.81 5.61 2.23
C LYS A 53 9.75 6.51 1.60
N THR A 54 10.03 7.81 1.55
CA THR A 54 9.09 8.77 0.99
C THR A 54 9.83 9.80 0.14
N TYR A 55 9.11 10.36 -0.83
CA TYR A 55 9.64 11.41 -1.67
C TYR A 55 8.50 12.26 -2.24
N GLY A 56 8.61 13.57 -2.08
CA GLY A 56 7.70 14.50 -2.74
C GLY A 56 6.43 14.85 -1.98
N PHE A 57 6.00 14.01 -1.07
CA PHE A 57 4.83 14.31 -0.24
C PHE A 57 5.25 15.18 0.96
N SER A 58 4.40 16.14 1.31
CA SER A 58 4.61 16.95 2.51
C SER A 58 4.30 16.12 3.76
N GLU A 59 4.70 16.64 4.92
CA GLU A 59 4.40 15.97 6.19
C GLU A 59 2.89 15.80 6.40
N ASP A 60 2.12 16.84 6.08
CA ASP A 60 0.67 16.77 6.22
C ASP A 60 0.08 15.73 5.28
N GLU A 61 0.60 15.66 4.06
CA GLU A 61 0.15 14.65 3.10
C GLU A 61 0.49 13.25 3.57
N LEU A 62 1.69 13.06 4.11
CA LEU A 62 2.09 11.76 4.63
C LEU A 62 1.21 11.34 5.80
N PHE A 63 0.84 12.28 6.64
CA PHE A 63 -0.04 12.01 7.76
C PHE A 63 -1.41 11.53 7.27
N GLU A 64 -1.94 12.19 6.25
CA GLU A 64 -3.21 11.81 5.65
C GLU A 64 -3.13 10.43 4.98
N LEU A 65 -2.02 10.15 4.28
CA LEU A 65 -1.83 8.85 3.66
C LEU A 65 -1.72 7.75 4.70
N GLN A 66 -1.04 8.01 5.80
CA GLN A 66 -0.91 7.04 6.87
C GLN A 66 -2.26 6.75 7.52
N ASP A 67 -3.08 7.77 7.70
CA ASP A 67 -4.42 7.60 8.23
C ASP A 67 -5.29 6.80 7.28
N TYR A 68 -5.20 7.08 5.99
CA TYR A 68 -5.91 6.31 4.97
C TYR A 68 -5.49 4.86 5.00
N LEU A 69 -4.18 4.61 5.09
CA LEU A 69 -3.64 3.26 5.15
C LEU A 69 -4.17 2.53 6.39
N ARG A 70 -4.16 3.20 7.53
CA ARG A 70 -4.67 2.62 8.77
C ARG A 70 -6.13 2.20 8.63
N CYS A 71 -6.94 3.04 8.02
CA CYS A 71 -8.37 2.75 7.85
C CYS A 71 -8.62 1.61 6.86
N ASN A 72 -7.74 1.43 5.89
CA ASN A 72 -7.90 0.41 4.85
C ASN A 72 -7.06 -0.83 5.09
N ALA A 73 -6.22 -0.83 6.10
CA ALA A 73 -5.32 -1.94 6.37
C ALA A 73 -6.01 -3.31 6.47
N PRO A 74 -7.17 -3.43 7.14
CA PRO A 74 -7.83 -4.73 7.22
C PRO A 74 -8.19 -5.31 5.85
N LEU A 75 -8.69 -4.49 4.94
CA LEU A 75 -9.05 -4.95 3.60
C LEU A 75 -7.80 -5.28 2.77
N ILE A 76 -6.79 -4.42 2.85
CA ILE A 76 -5.54 -4.69 2.13
C ILE A 76 -4.93 -5.99 2.59
N TRP A 77 -4.93 -6.21 3.90
CA TRP A 77 -4.41 -7.44 4.50
C TRP A 77 -5.16 -8.66 3.98
N GLU A 78 -6.48 -8.57 3.93
CA GLU A 78 -7.31 -9.64 3.44
C GLU A 78 -7.04 -9.97 1.97
N PHE A 79 -6.97 -8.93 1.13
CA PHE A 79 -6.68 -9.11 -0.29
C PHE A 79 -5.29 -9.73 -0.49
N ALA A 80 -4.32 -9.29 0.30
CA ALA A 80 -2.96 -9.82 0.20
C ALA A 80 -2.89 -11.29 0.59
N GLN A 81 -3.69 -11.72 1.58
CA GLN A 81 -3.76 -13.12 1.98
C GLN A 81 -4.35 -13.99 0.89
N GLU A 82 -5.22 -13.43 0.06
CA GLU A 82 -5.86 -14.17 -1.02
C GLU A 82 -5.01 -14.19 -2.29
N GLY A 83 -3.71 -13.97 -2.16
CA GLY A 83 -2.82 -13.99 -3.30
C GLY A 83 -2.78 -12.68 -4.04
N GLY A 84 -3.02 -11.59 -3.32
CA GLY A 84 -2.90 -10.26 -3.86
C GLY A 84 -4.15 -9.70 -4.49
N GLY A 85 -5.19 -10.50 -4.63
CA GLY A 85 -6.41 -10.01 -5.20
C GLY A 85 -7.53 -11.00 -5.12
N MET A 86 -8.73 -10.50 -5.31
CA MET A 86 -9.94 -11.32 -5.23
C MET A 86 -9.99 -12.37 -6.31
N PHE A 87 -9.30 -12.16 -7.40
CA PHE A 87 -9.37 -13.05 -8.54
C PHE A 87 -8.74 -14.41 -8.27
N ALA A 88 -7.68 -14.44 -7.48
CA ALA A 88 -7.05 -15.71 -7.14
C ALA A 88 -8.04 -16.60 -6.40
N LYS A 89 -8.85 -16.00 -5.56
CA LYS A 89 -9.85 -16.73 -4.80
C LYS A 89 -11.01 -17.14 -5.66
N SER A 90 -11.50 -16.25 -6.50
CA SER A 90 -12.67 -16.54 -7.33
C SER A 90 -12.36 -17.55 -8.43
N ALA A 91 -11.11 -17.70 -8.78
CA ALA A 91 -10.71 -18.70 -9.77
C ALA A 91 -10.76 -20.12 -9.21
N ALA A 92 -10.77 -20.21 -7.92
CA ALA A 92 -10.89 -21.50 -7.27
C ALA A 92 -12.34 -21.91 -7.16
#